data_11cb65b102784d407d2645f6b43b71e5
#
_entry.id   11cb65b102784d407d2645f6b43b71e5
#
_cell.length_a   1.000
_cell.length_b   1.000
_cell.length_c   1.000
_cell.angle_alpha   90.00
_cell.angle_beta   90.00
_cell.angle_gamma   90.00
#
_symmetry.space_group_name_H-M   'P 1'
#
loop_
_entity.id
_entity.type
_entity.pdbx_description
1 polymer ?
#
loop_
_entity_poly.entity_id
_entity_poly.type
_entity_poly.pdbx_seq_one_letter_code
_entity_poly.pdbx_strand_id
1 'polypeptide(L)'
;MKKALLTSLLAVSFVFGMVNSCLSQNCISMIRKATLVAAMRDLGYSSPMNIKAEKDFRKRFAATDDEKWFNYRNGYAALFTSDDVRYRVEYDSKGNWNGTEKGYKEPKLDRDIRKIVKQVYFDYDIAYVREFMVPGMFGIPVYIITIDDGASFKTLSVCEGEIRVTEEFSKNR
;
A
#
# COMPACT_ATOMS: atom_id res chain seq x y z
N MET A 1 56.06 -5.67 -29.37
CA MET A 1 55.73 -5.27 -28.02
C MET A 1 54.51 -4.32 -28.07
N LYS A 2 53.32 -4.87 -28.14
CA LYS A 2 52.03 -4.14 -28.05
C LYS A 2 50.98 -5.17 -27.65
N LYS A 3 50.74 -5.36 -26.34
CA LYS A 3 49.56 -6.02 -25.76
C LYS A 3 49.48 -5.58 -24.31
N ALA A 4 48.51 -4.71 -23.97
CA ALA A 4 47.84 -4.58 -22.70
C ALA A 4 47.17 -3.22 -22.61
N LEU A 5 45.92 -3.16 -22.94
CA LEU A 5 45.00 -2.09 -22.52
C LEU A 5 43.59 -2.40 -23.10
N LEU A 6 42.92 -3.41 -22.54
CA LEU A 6 41.49 -3.62 -22.82
C LEU A 6 40.86 -4.54 -21.75
N THR A 7 40.89 -4.14 -20.48
CA THR A 7 40.09 -4.81 -19.43
C THR A 7 39.81 -3.88 -18.27
N SER A 8 39.03 -2.81 -18.46
CA SER A 8 38.49 -2.06 -17.29
C SER A 8 37.20 -1.29 -17.56
N LEU A 9 36.33 -1.74 -18.48
CA LEU A 9 35.08 -1.03 -18.74
C LEU A 9 33.81 -1.89 -18.58
N LEU A 10 33.87 -3.01 -17.87
CA LEU A 10 32.74 -3.93 -17.70
C LEU A 10 32.27 -4.12 -16.24
N ALA A 11 32.85 -3.40 -15.28
CA ALA A 11 32.53 -3.59 -13.88
C ALA A 11 31.51 -2.56 -13.29
N VAL A 12 31.19 -1.49 -14.02
CA VAL A 12 30.32 -0.41 -13.47
C VAL A 12 28.83 -0.64 -13.77
N SER A 13 28.49 -1.42 -14.78
CA SER A 13 27.09 -1.66 -15.17
C SER A 13 26.36 -2.70 -14.29
N PHE A 14 27.07 -3.50 -13.49
CA PHE A 14 26.46 -4.58 -12.72
C PHE A 14 25.97 -4.16 -11.33
N VAL A 15 26.48 -3.05 -10.80
CA VAL A 15 26.11 -2.58 -9.45
C VAL A 15 24.77 -1.80 -9.47
N PHE A 16 24.43 -1.14 -10.59
CA PHE A 16 23.20 -0.34 -10.69
C PHE A 16 21.93 -1.20 -10.86
N GLY A 17 22.07 -2.43 -11.38
CA GLY A 17 20.94 -3.36 -11.57
C GLY A 17 20.50 -4.08 -10.29
N MET A 18 21.37 -4.24 -9.29
CA MET A 18 21.04 -4.97 -8.06
C MET A 18 20.30 -4.12 -7.02
N VAL A 19 20.46 -2.80 -7.05
CA VAL A 19 19.82 -1.92 -6.08
C VAL A 19 18.31 -1.77 -6.37
N ASN A 20 17.95 -1.72 -7.67
CA ASN A 20 16.54 -1.60 -8.08
C ASN A 20 15.73 -2.88 -7.84
N SER A 21 16.33 -4.05 -7.91
CA SER A 21 15.62 -5.32 -7.65
C SER A 21 15.33 -5.56 -6.16
N CYS A 22 16.13 -5.02 -5.27
CA CYS A 22 15.94 -5.20 -3.83
C CYS A 22 14.79 -4.33 -3.28
N LEU A 23 14.65 -3.09 -3.75
CA LEU A 23 13.57 -2.18 -3.36
C LEU A 23 12.20 -2.69 -3.85
N SER A 24 12.15 -3.21 -5.09
CA SER A 24 10.92 -3.76 -5.66
C SER A 24 10.43 -5.03 -4.96
N GLN A 25 11.33 -5.88 -4.48
CA GLN A 25 10.98 -7.07 -3.70
C GLN A 25 10.43 -6.72 -2.32
N ASN A 26 10.92 -5.66 -1.69
CA ASN A 26 10.39 -5.16 -0.43
C ASN A 26 8.95 -4.64 -0.58
N CYS A 27 8.66 -3.87 -1.63
CA CYS A 27 7.29 -3.41 -1.93
C CYS A 27 6.32 -4.60 -2.14
N ILE A 28 6.71 -5.62 -2.91
CA ILE A 28 5.87 -6.80 -3.16
C ILE A 28 5.63 -7.60 -1.88
N SER A 29 6.64 -7.79 -1.04
CA SER A 29 6.50 -8.53 0.21
C SER A 29 5.56 -7.81 1.18
N MET A 30 5.59 -6.48 1.19
CA MET A 30 4.72 -5.66 2.03
C MET A 30 3.28 -5.61 1.51
N ILE A 31 3.08 -5.57 0.19
CA ILE A 31 1.75 -5.69 -0.42
C ILE A 31 1.11 -7.03 -0.05
N ARG A 32 1.85 -8.13 -0.12
CA ARG A 32 1.36 -9.45 0.31
C ARG A 32 0.95 -9.46 1.78
N LYS A 33 1.72 -8.82 2.67
CA LYS A 33 1.35 -8.67 4.09
C LYS A 33 0.10 -7.83 4.26
N ALA A 34 -0.01 -6.68 3.58
CA ALA A 34 -1.17 -5.81 3.63
C ALA A 34 -2.44 -6.49 3.07
N THR A 35 -2.32 -7.27 1.98
CA THR A 35 -3.45 -8.02 1.40
C THR A 35 -3.89 -9.17 2.29
N LEU A 36 -2.95 -9.86 2.96
CA LEU A 36 -3.28 -10.95 3.90
C LEU A 36 -4.06 -10.43 5.11
N VAL A 37 -3.72 -9.24 5.60
CA VAL A 37 -4.41 -8.58 6.71
C VAL A 37 -5.84 -8.16 6.31
N ALA A 38 -6.04 -7.72 5.07
CA ALA A 38 -7.36 -7.38 4.54
C ALA A 38 -8.32 -8.59 4.39
N ALA A 39 -7.78 -9.79 4.23
CA ALA A 39 -8.57 -11.02 4.08
C ALA A 39 -9.10 -11.60 5.42
N MET A 40 -8.62 -11.11 6.56
CA MET A 40 -9.08 -11.54 7.89
C MET A 40 -10.31 -10.74 8.37
N ARG A 41 -11.35 -10.66 7.53
CA ARG A 41 -12.45 -9.71 7.68
C ARG A 41 -13.52 -10.03 8.71
N ASP A 42 -13.59 -11.21 9.29
CA ASP A 42 -14.76 -11.55 10.12
C ASP A 42 -14.41 -12.34 11.37
N LEU A 43 -14.22 -11.63 12.48
CA LEU A 43 -14.60 -12.12 13.81
C LEU A 43 -14.63 -10.92 14.78
N GLY A 44 -15.82 -10.30 14.88
CA GLY A 44 -16.07 -9.26 15.86
C GLY A 44 -16.12 -9.83 17.29
N TYR A 45 -15.10 -9.55 18.07
CA TYR A 45 -15.14 -9.68 19.53
C TYR A 45 -14.77 -8.32 20.13
N SER A 46 -15.71 -7.75 20.87
CA SER A 46 -15.46 -6.64 21.78
C SER A 46 -14.68 -7.18 22.97
N SER A 47 -13.38 -7.01 22.97
CA SER A 47 -12.48 -7.34 24.09
C SER A 47 -11.84 -6.06 24.61
N PRO A 48 -11.35 -6.00 25.86
CA PRO A 48 -10.74 -4.78 26.37
C PRO A 48 -9.61 -4.32 25.45
N MET A 49 -9.73 -3.08 25.02
CA MET A 49 -8.82 -2.42 24.10
C MET A 49 -7.44 -2.27 24.75
N ASN A 50 -6.39 -2.43 23.96
CA ASN A 50 -5.04 -2.19 24.44
C ASN A 50 -4.80 -0.69 24.62
N ILE A 51 -4.53 -0.26 25.85
CA ILE A 51 -4.34 1.16 26.23
C ILE A 51 -3.22 1.81 25.41
N LYS A 52 -2.17 1.06 25.04
CA LYS A 52 -1.05 1.58 24.22
C LYS A 52 -1.51 1.86 22.79
N ALA A 53 -2.29 0.96 22.20
CA ALA A 53 -2.86 1.14 20.87
C ALA A 53 -3.78 2.36 20.84
N GLU A 54 -4.65 2.50 21.84
CA GLU A 54 -5.55 3.65 21.95
C GLU A 54 -4.79 4.98 22.06
N LYS A 55 -3.80 5.07 22.94
CA LYS A 55 -2.98 6.27 23.10
C LYS A 55 -2.25 6.65 21.80
N ASP A 56 -1.67 5.68 21.07
CA ASP A 56 -1.04 5.94 19.79
C ASP A 56 -2.06 6.39 18.74
N PHE A 57 -3.23 5.74 18.69
CA PHE A 57 -4.32 6.12 17.81
C PHE A 57 -4.77 7.58 18.04
N ARG A 58 -5.07 7.96 19.28
CA ARG A 58 -5.46 9.34 19.62
C ARG A 58 -4.39 10.37 19.28
N LYS A 59 -3.12 10.01 19.36
CA LYS A 59 -2.02 10.87 18.96
C LYS A 59 -1.96 11.09 17.45
N ARG A 60 -2.30 10.06 16.64
CA ARG A 60 -2.27 10.12 15.17
C ARG A 60 -3.54 10.73 14.59
N PHE A 61 -4.68 10.48 15.22
CA PHE A 61 -6.02 10.80 14.73
C PHE A 61 -6.81 11.51 15.83
N ALA A 62 -6.43 12.77 16.12
CA ALA A 62 -6.92 13.51 17.29
C ALA A 62 -8.42 13.89 17.25
N ALA A 63 -9.12 13.76 16.13
CA ALA A 63 -10.47 14.27 15.93
C ALA A 63 -11.45 13.23 15.37
N THR A 64 -11.35 11.97 15.80
CA THR A 64 -12.30 10.93 15.38
C THR A 64 -13.11 10.46 16.57
N ASP A 65 -14.42 10.68 16.54
CA ASP A 65 -15.35 10.27 17.60
C ASP A 65 -16.15 9.01 17.25
N ASP A 66 -16.10 8.55 15.99
CA ASP A 66 -16.89 7.43 15.47
C ASP A 66 -16.06 6.20 15.14
N GLU A 67 -14.85 6.08 15.69
CA GLU A 67 -14.03 4.91 15.42
C GLU A 67 -14.61 3.65 16.06
N LYS A 68 -14.57 2.55 15.30
CA LYS A 68 -14.95 1.21 15.77
C LYS A 68 -13.71 0.37 15.93
N TRP A 69 -13.52 -0.19 17.11
CA TRP A 69 -12.41 -1.07 17.42
C TRP A 69 -12.81 -2.53 17.29
N PHE A 70 -11.91 -3.28 16.68
CA PHE A 70 -12.03 -4.71 16.48
C PHE A 70 -10.81 -5.41 17.07
N ASN A 71 -11.05 -6.52 17.74
CA ASN A 71 -10.02 -7.38 18.24
C ASN A 71 -9.93 -8.62 17.35
N TYR A 72 -8.74 -9.02 16.99
CA TYR A 72 -8.49 -10.24 16.24
C TYR A 72 -7.31 -11.01 16.85
N ARG A 73 -7.10 -12.25 16.41
CA ARG A 73 -6.16 -13.18 17.04
C ARG A 73 -4.76 -12.60 17.32
N ASN A 74 -4.27 -11.68 16.47
CA ASN A 74 -2.91 -11.18 16.53
C ASN A 74 -2.82 -9.67 16.79
N GLY A 75 -3.92 -9.00 17.15
CA GLY A 75 -3.90 -7.55 17.40
C GLY A 75 -5.24 -6.87 17.36
N TYR A 76 -5.23 -5.59 17.01
CA TYR A 76 -6.37 -4.69 17.06
C TYR A 76 -6.48 -3.88 15.78
N ALA A 77 -7.69 -3.50 15.38
CA ALA A 77 -7.91 -2.57 14.30
C ALA A 77 -8.94 -1.50 14.71
N ALA A 78 -8.63 -0.24 14.42
CA ALA A 78 -9.56 0.86 14.49
C ALA A 78 -10.05 1.21 13.07
N LEU A 79 -11.37 1.29 12.87
CA LEU A 79 -12.00 1.68 11.62
C LEU A 79 -12.80 2.96 11.83
N PHE A 80 -12.61 3.92 10.93
CA PHE A 80 -13.38 5.15 10.90
C PHE A 80 -13.42 5.74 9.48
N THR A 81 -14.27 6.73 9.27
CA THR A 81 -14.34 7.48 8.02
C THR A 81 -14.17 8.97 8.32
N SER A 82 -13.33 9.65 7.56
CA SER A 82 -13.17 11.10 7.61
C SER A 82 -12.99 11.63 6.20
N ASP A 83 -13.69 12.70 5.83
CA ASP A 83 -13.63 13.34 4.50
C ASP A 83 -13.76 12.37 3.31
N ASP A 84 -14.72 11.45 3.36
CA ASP A 84 -14.94 10.40 2.34
C ASP A 84 -13.78 9.41 2.18
N VAL A 85 -12.81 9.43 3.10
CA VAL A 85 -11.73 8.46 3.20
C VAL A 85 -12.05 7.47 4.30
N ARG A 86 -12.05 6.18 3.98
CA ARG A 86 -12.15 5.11 4.97
C ARG A 86 -10.76 4.77 5.50
N TYR A 87 -10.61 4.75 6.80
CA TYR A 87 -9.36 4.41 7.48
C TYR A 87 -9.50 3.07 8.19
N ARG A 88 -8.44 2.28 8.11
CA ARG A 88 -8.21 1.11 8.93
C ARG A 88 -6.81 1.21 9.51
N VAL A 89 -6.72 1.35 10.82
CA VAL A 89 -5.45 1.46 11.55
C VAL A 89 -5.22 0.18 12.33
N GLU A 90 -4.10 -0.46 12.09
CA GLU A 90 -3.80 -1.76 12.68
C GLU A 90 -2.69 -1.70 13.71
N TYR A 91 -2.86 -2.49 14.76
CA TYR A 91 -1.94 -2.64 15.87
C TYR A 91 -1.68 -4.12 16.13
N ASP A 92 -0.45 -4.46 16.53
CA ASP A 92 -0.13 -5.81 17.00
C ASP A 92 -0.74 -6.09 18.39
N SER A 93 -0.60 -7.33 18.88
CA SER A 93 -1.08 -7.73 20.20
C SER A 93 -0.46 -6.96 21.37
N LYS A 94 0.71 -6.34 21.15
CA LYS A 94 1.41 -5.48 22.13
C LYS A 94 1.00 -4.01 22.05
N GLY A 95 0.10 -3.66 21.12
CA GLY A 95 -0.35 -2.29 20.87
C GLY A 95 0.64 -1.42 20.09
N ASN A 96 1.58 -2.02 19.35
CA ASN A 96 2.42 -1.28 18.43
C ASN A 96 1.68 -1.09 17.11
N TRP A 97 1.79 0.10 16.52
CA TRP A 97 1.26 0.38 15.19
C TRP A 97 1.89 -0.54 14.13
N ASN A 98 1.04 -1.21 13.37
CA ASN A 98 1.43 -2.17 12.34
C ASN A 98 1.14 -1.69 10.91
N GLY A 99 0.29 -0.67 10.78
CA GLY A 99 0.00 -0.04 9.50
C GLY A 99 -1.28 0.76 9.51
N THR A 100 -1.46 1.54 8.44
CA THR A 100 -2.68 2.27 8.15
C THR A 100 -3.06 2.04 6.70
N GLU A 101 -4.28 1.59 6.47
CA GLU A 101 -4.92 1.53 5.15
C GLU A 101 -5.90 2.68 5.04
N LYS A 102 -5.83 3.43 3.91
CA LYS A 102 -6.84 4.38 3.51
C LYS A 102 -7.52 3.88 2.24
N GLY A 103 -8.85 3.97 2.18
CA GLY A 103 -9.64 3.60 1.02
C GLY A 103 -10.48 4.77 0.53
N TYR A 104 -10.33 5.16 -0.75
CA TYR A 104 -10.99 6.33 -1.32
C TYR A 104 -11.13 6.26 -2.84
N LYS A 105 -11.89 7.19 -3.40
CA LYS A 105 -12.06 7.36 -4.86
C LYS A 105 -11.02 8.33 -5.43
N GLU A 106 -10.89 8.30 -6.77
CA GLU A 106 -9.93 9.10 -7.55
C GLU A 106 -9.78 10.58 -7.11
N PRO A 107 -10.83 11.35 -6.76
CA PRO A 107 -10.67 12.76 -6.38
C PRO A 107 -9.74 13.01 -5.19
N LYS A 108 -9.56 12.00 -4.32
CA LYS A 108 -8.67 12.07 -3.14
C LYS A 108 -7.26 11.52 -3.41
N LEU A 109 -7.03 10.95 -4.61
CA LEU A 109 -5.72 10.42 -4.98
C LEU A 109 -4.71 11.56 -5.18
N ASP A 110 -3.51 11.35 -4.66
CA ASP A 110 -2.38 12.24 -4.89
C ASP A 110 -2.21 12.55 -6.39
N ARG A 111 -1.98 13.82 -6.71
CA ARG A 111 -1.91 14.33 -8.07
C ARG A 111 -0.79 13.68 -8.89
N ASP A 112 0.37 13.46 -8.26
CA ASP A 112 1.52 12.89 -8.97
C ASP A 112 1.31 11.40 -9.22
N ILE A 113 0.71 10.66 -8.29
CA ILE A 113 0.33 9.26 -8.47
C ILE A 113 -0.73 9.13 -9.56
N ARG A 114 -1.77 9.99 -9.56
CA ARG A 114 -2.76 10.04 -10.63
C ARG A 114 -2.10 10.26 -11.99
N LYS A 115 -1.19 11.23 -12.08
CA LYS A 115 -0.46 11.54 -13.32
C LYS A 115 0.31 10.32 -13.83
N ILE A 116 1.06 9.64 -12.98
CA ILE A 116 1.82 8.44 -13.36
C ILE A 116 0.89 7.36 -13.91
N VAL A 117 -0.22 7.08 -13.22
CA VAL A 117 -1.20 6.07 -13.67
C VAL A 117 -1.83 6.45 -14.99
N LYS A 118 -2.29 7.69 -15.15
CA LYS A 118 -2.97 8.16 -16.38
C LYS A 118 -2.00 8.33 -17.57
N GLN A 119 -0.71 8.45 -17.38
CA GLN A 119 0.26 8.42 -18.47
C GLN A 119 0.38 7.05 -19.14
N VAL A 120 0.16 5.96 -18.39
CA VAL A 120 0.23 4.58 -18.89
C VAL A 120 -1.16 4.06 -19.28
N TYR A 121 -2.20 4.42 -18.51
CA TYR A 121 -3.58 3.95 -18.63
C TYR A 121 -4.53 5.12 -18.83
N PHE A 122 -4.33 5.90 -19.93
CA PHE A 122 -5.07 7.14 -20.19
C PHE A 122 -6.58 6.91 -20.41
N ASP A 123 -6.94 5.75 -20.96
CA ASP A 123 -8.29 5.31 -21.31
C ASP A 123 -9.02 4.54 -20.19
N TYR A 124 -8.34 4.32 -19.05
CA TYR A 124 -8.93 3.68 -17.89
C TYR A 124 -9.40 4.72 -16.86
N ASP A 125 -10.55 4.48 -16.25
CA ASP A 125 -11.01 5.23 -15.07
C ASP A 125 -10.42 4.63 -13.79
N ILE A 126 -10.04 5.48 -12.84
CA ILE A 126 -9.60 5.05 -11.52
C ILE A 126 -10.84 4.83 -10.66
N ALA A 127 -11.23 3.56 -10.51
CA ALA A 127 -12.45 3.18 -9.80
C ALA A 127 -12.31 3.27 -8.28
N TYR A 128 -11.16 2.82 -7.75
CA TYR A 128 -10.91 2.79 -6.31
C TYR A 128 -9.42 2.77 -5.99
N VAL A 129 -9.05 3.38 -4.86
CA VAL A 129 -7.68 3.46 -4.36
C VAL A 129 -7.61 2.93 -2.95
N ARG A 130 -6.60 2.11 -2.67
CA ARG A 130 -6.18 1.72 -1.34
C ARG A 130 -4.74 2.18 -1.16
N GLU A 131 -4.50 3.02 -0.17
CA GLU A 131 -3.18 3.54 0.19
C GLU A 131 -2.74 2.88 1.50
N PHE A 132 -1.55 2.32 1.51
CA PHE A 132 -0.98 1.64 2.67
C PHE A 132 0.25 2.36 3.18
N MET A 133 0.26 2.64 4.47
CA MET A 133 1.44 3.07 5.21
C MET A 133 1.80 2.00 6.24
N VAL A 134 3.03 1.52 6.20
CA VAL A 134 3.51 0.48 7.12
C VAL A 134 4.85 0.87 7.76
N PRO A 135 5.19 0.34 8.95
CA PRO A 135 6.49 0.56 9.56
C PRO A 135 7.62 0.13 8.61
N GLY A 136 8.71 0.91 8.59
CA GLY A 136 9.90 0.59 7.79
C GLY A 136 9.88 1.12 6.35
N MET A 137 8.79 1.73 5.89
CA MET A 137 8.73 2.38 4.56
C MET A 137 9.06 3.88 4.60
N PHE A 138 9.62 4.38 5.70
CA PHE A 138 10.07 5.78 5.85
C PHE A 138 9.06 6.84 5.41
N GLY A 139 7.74 6.54 5.56
CA GLY A 139 6.66 7.44 5.14
C GLY A 139 6.28 7.35 3.67
N ILE A 140 6.88 6.45 2.88
CA ILE A 140 6.52 6.21 1.48
C ILE A 140 5.28 5.30 1.44
N PRO A 141 4.14 5.78 0.89
CA PRO A 141 2.95 4.95 0.77
C PRO A 141 3.05 3.96 -0.40
N VAL A 142 2.36 2.84 -0.25
CA VAL A 142 2.10 1.89 -1.33
C VAL A 142 0.65 2.03 -1.75
N TYR A 143 0.39 2.20 -3.04
CA TYR A 143 -0.95 2.30 -3.58
C TYR A 143 -1.36 1.02 -4.28
N ILE A 144 -2.57 0.56 -4.02
CA ILE A 144 -3.26 -0.48 -4.80
C ILE A 144 -4.44 0.21 -5.47
N ILE A 145 -4.39 0.32 -6.79
CA ILE A 145 -5.31 1.12 -7.58
C ILE A 145 -6.09 0.19 -8.51
N THR A 146 -7.41 0.18 -8.39
CA THR A 146 -8.28 -0.51 -9.33
C THR A 146 -8.66 0.46 -10.44
N ILE A 147 -8.39 0.06 -11.68
CA ILE A 147 -8.75 0.81 -12.89
C ILE A 147 -9.72 0.01 -13.77
N ASP A 148 -10.57 0.70 -14.53
CA ASP A 148 -11.67 0.15 -15.31
C ASP A 148 -11.72 0.83 -16.70
N ASP A 149 -11.75 0.05 -17.80
CA ASP A 149 -11.93 0.55 -19.17
C ASP A 149 -13.32 0.23 -19.74
N GLY A 150 -14.24 -0.24 -18.88
CA GLY A 150 -15.57 -0.70 -19.29
C GLY A 150 -15.62 -2.17 -19.72
N ALA A 151 -14.53 -2.74 -20.22
CA ALA A 151 -14.41 -4.14 -20.64
C ALA A 151 -13.62 -5.00 -19.67
N SER A 152 -12.69 -4.41 -18.94
CA SER A 152 -11.81 -5.11 -17.98
C SER A 152 -11.55 -4.27 -16.74
N PHE A 153 -11.18 -4.95 -15.66
CA PHE A 153 -10.58 -4.34 -14.48
C PHE A 153 -9.11 -4.76 -14.38
N LYS A 154 -8.26 -3.81 -14.01
CA LYS A 154 -6.88 -4.09 -13.62
C LYS A 154 -6.65 -3.59 -12.20
N THR A 155 -5.89 -4.34 -11.43
CA THR A 155 -5.36 -3.91 -10.14
C THR A 155 -3.88 -3.57 -10.33
N LEU A 156 -3.55 -2.32 -10.06
CA LEU A 156 -2.18 -1.80 -10.14
C LEU A 156 -1.60 -1.70 -8.73
N SER A 157 -0.33 -2.02 -8.59
CA SER A 157 0.49 -1.64 -7.45
C SER A 157 1.40 -0.48 -7.86
N VAL A 158 1.37 0.61 -7.10
CA VAL A 158 2.28 1.76 -7.31
C VAL A 158 3.09 1.99 -6.04
N CYS A 159 4.42 1.95 -6.17
CA CYS A 159 5.36 2.16 -5.10
C CYS A 159 6.61 2.84 -5.66
N GLU A 160 7.06 3.94 -5.05
CA GLU A 160 8.24 4.70 -5.48
C GLU A 160 8.22 5.09 -6.98
N GLY A 161 7.02 5.35 -7.53
CA GLY A 161 6.83 5.71 -8.94
C GLY A 161 6.81 4.52 -9.92
N GLU A 162 7.06 3.30 -9.47
CA GLU A 162 6.93 2.10 -10.28
C GLU A 162 5.48 1.59 -10.28
N ILE A 163 4.94 1.30 -11.48
CA ILE A 163 3.63 0.69 -11.67
C ILE A 163 3.79 -0.78 -12.04
N ARG A 164 2.99 -1.65 -11.41
CA ARG A 164 2.91 -3.07 -11.75
C ARG A 164 1.45 -3.50 -11.77
N VAL A 165 1.05 -4.24 -12.81
CA VAL A 165 -0.23 -4.95 -12.84
C VAL A 165 -0.11 -6.17 -11.92
N THR A 166 -0.96 -6.27 -10.91
CA THR A 166 -1.01 -7.41 -9.99
C THR A 166 -2.13 -8.38 -10.33
N GLU A 167 -3.22 -7.86 -10.90
CA GLU A 167 -4.39 -8.66 -11.29
C GLU A 167 -5.05 -8.02 -12.52
N GLU A 168 -5.64 -8.86 -13.36
CA GLU A 168 -6.44 -8.43 -14.52
C GLU A 168 -7.64 -9.36 -14.66
N PHE A 169 -8.84 -8.78 -14.82
CA PHE A 169 -10.10 -9.50 -14.96
C PHE A 169 -10.89 -8.93 -16.14
N SER A 170 -11.25 -9.78 -17.10
CA SER A 170 -12.19 -9.40 -18.16
C SER A 170 -13.62 -9.45 -17.62
N LYS A 171 -14.43 -8.44 -17.95
CA LYS A 171 -15.87 -8.47 -17.71
C LYS A 171 -16.48 -9.39 -18.76
N ASN A 172 -16.92 -10.59 -18.37
CA ASN A 172 -17.68 -11.46 -19.27
C ASN A 172 -18.96 -10.70 -19.67
N ARG A 173 -19.15 -10.53 -20.97
CA ARG A 173 -20.41 -10.06 -21.53
C ARG A 173 -21.42 -11.19 -21.56
#